data_759d4eee5503433fc62501ef94519e31
#
_entry.id   759d4eee5503433fc62501ef94519e31
#
_cell.length_a   1.000
_cell.length_b   1.000
_cell.length_c   1.000
_cell.angle_alpha   90.00
_cell.angle_beta   90.00
_cell.angle_gamma   90.00
#
_symmetry.space_group_name_H-M   'P 1'
#
loop_
_entity.id
_entity.type
_entity.pdbx_description
1 polymer ?
#
loop_
_entity_poly.entity_id
_entity_poly.type
_entity_poly.pdbx_seq_one_letter_code
_entity_poly.pdbx_strand_id
1 'polypeptide(L)'
;MSAPRRILIIGGISLALFGMLYGLHYAVFVEHQTLDHMGGSLATAFVEAAGENVTASRAAIDSFGSTKYDYVREVDAHSHWIGLSMILIVFGAIFDRVALSLSIR
;
A
#
# COMPACT_ATOMS: atom_id res chain seq x y z
N MET A 1 -15.61 -24.32 -16.13
CA MET A 1 -15.51 -22.97 -15.52
C MET A 1 -16.00 -21.95 -16.55
N SER A 2 -16.95 -21.09 -16.17
CA SER A 2 -17.45 -20.04 -17.06
C SER A 2 -16.36 -19.01 -17.38
N ALA A 3 -16.48 -18.33 -18.53
CA ALA A 3 -15.51 -17.31 -18.92
C ALA A 3 -15.42 -16.15 -17.91
N PRO A 4 -16.52 -15.58 -17.42
CA PRO A 4 -16.47 -14.53 -16.40
C PRO A 4 -15.77 -14.97 -15.12
N ARG A 5 -16.05 -16.17 -14.65
CA ARG A 5 -15.41 -16.74 -13.47
C ARG A 5 -13.90 -16.86 -13.65
N ARG A 6 -13.48 -17.35 -14.81
CA ARG A 6 -12.07 -17.47 -15.17
C ARG A 6 -11.37 -16.11 -15.17
N ILE A 7 -12.00 -15.11 -15.79
CA ILE A 7 -11.45 -13.74 -15.84
C ILE A 7 -11.29 -13.17 -14.45
N LEU A 8 -12.28 -13.32 -13.58
CA LEU A 8 -12.22 -12.82 -12.20
C LEU A 8 -11.12 -13.49 -11.39
N ILE A 9 -10.99 -14.81 -11.47
CA ILE A 9 -9.98 -15.55 -10.71
C ILE A 9 -8.58 -15.23 -11.24
N ILE A 10 -8.37 -15.29 -12.55
CA ILE A 10 -7.06 -14.99 -13.16
C ILE A 10 -6.68 -13.54 -12.92
N GLY A 11 -7.63 -12.61 -13.10
CA GLY A 11 -7.42 -11.19 -12.85
C GLY A 11 -7.08 -10.92 -11.39
N GLY A 12 -7.79 -11.56 -10.46
CA GLY A 12 -7.51 -11.45 -9.03
C GLY A 12 -6.14 -11.98 -8.65
N ILE A 13 -5.76 -13.16 -9.15
CA ILE A 13 -4.44 -13.75 -8.90
C ILE A 13 -3.34 -12.86 -9.50
N SER A 14 -3.53 -12.36 -10.71
CA SER A 14 -2.56 -11.46 -11.36
C SER A 14 -2.38 -10.17 -10.57
N LEU A 15 -3.46 -9.58 -10.10
CA LEU A 15 -3.41 -8.38 -9.28
C LEU A 15 -2.73 -8.63 -7.92
N ALA A 16 -2.99 -9.79 -7.31
CA ALA A 16 -2.33 -10.19 -6.07
C ALA A 16 -0.82 -10.34 -6.26
N LEU A 17 -0.40 -11.03 -7.32
CA LEU A 17 1.02 -11.19 -7.64
C LEU A 17 1.69 -9.85 -7.89
N PHE A 18 1.03 -8.96 -8.65
CA PHE A 18 1.54 -7.63 -8.91
C PHE A 18 1.68 -6.82 -7.62
N GLY A 19 0.67 -6.86 -6.75
CA GLY A 19 0.72 -6.19 -5.45
C GLY A 19 1.82 -6.73 -4.55
N MET A 20 2.02 -8.05 -4.52
CA MET A 20 3.09 -8.68 -3.75
C MET A 20 4.47 -8.31 -4.28
N LEU A 21 4.67 -8.31 -5.59
CA LEU A 21 5.92 -7.88 -6.22
C LEU A 21 6.21 -6.41 -5.95
N TYR A 22 5.19 -5.56 -6.03
CA TYR A 22 5.31 -4.15 -5.69
C TYR A 22 5.73 -3.97 -4.23
N GLY A 23 5.07 -4.67 -3.30
CA GLY A 23 5.40 -4.62 -1.88
C GLY A 23 6.82 -5.10 -1.59
N LEU A 24 7.25 -6.17 -2.24
CA LEU A 24 8.61 -6.68 -2.12
C LEU A 24 9.64 -5.67 -2.65
N HIS A 25 9.39 -5.09 -3.82
CA HIS A 25 10.24 -4.05 -4.38
C HIS A 25 10.37 -2.87 -3.43
N TYR A 26 9.25 -2.39 -2.90
CA TYR A 26 9.22 -1.28 -1.95
C TYR A 26 10.00 -1.61 -0.68
N ALA A 27 9.76 -2.77 -0.08
CA ALA A 27 10.43 -3.19 1.15
C ALA A 27 11.94 -3.32 0.98
N VAL A 28 12.41 -3.84 -0.16
CA VAL A 28 13.84 -4.08 -0.40
C VAL A 28 14.57 -2.81 -0.84
N PHE A 29 13.96 -1.99 -1.70
CA PHE A 29 14.66 -0.89 -2.38
C PHE A 29 14.29 0.50 -1.89
N VAL A 30 13.11 0.69 -1.29
CA VAL A 30 12.59 2.02 -0.97
C VAL A 30 12.35 2.21 0.52
N GLU A 31 11.73 1.25 1.20
CA GLU A 31 11.29 1.39 2.60
C GLU A 31 12.46 1.70 3.54
N HIS A 32 13.59 1.04 3.36
CA HIS A 32 14.77 1.26 4.17
C HIS A 32 15.24 2.71 4.10
N GLN A 33 15.35 3.27 2.90
CA GLN A 33 15.75 4.67 2.70
C GLN A 33 14.73 5.64 3.27
N THR A 34 13.44 5.34 3.12
CA THR A 34 12.36 6.16 3.65
C THR A 34 12.39 6.21 5.16
N LEU A 35 12.54 5.05 5.82
CA LEU A 35 12.62 4.98 7.27
C LEU A 35 13.87 5.67 7.82
N ASP A 36 15.01 5.53 7.16
CA ASP A 36 16.24 6.23 7.53
C ASP A 36 16.08 7.74 7.41
N HIS A 37 15.43 8.22 6.36
CA HIS A 37 15.16 9.64 6.16
C HIS A 37 14.22 10.19 7.25
N MET A 38 13.17 9.43 7.60
CA MET A 38 12.25 9.80 8.69
C MET A 38 12.98 9.89 10.03
N GLY A 39 13.80 8.90 10.34
CA GLY A 39 14.59 8.87 11.57
C GLY A 39 15.60 10.01 11.64
N GLY A 40 16.27 10.29 10.53
CA GLY A 40 17.22 11.39 10.42
C GLY A 40 16.56 12.75 10.57
N SER A 41 15.40 12.96 9.96
CA SER A 41 14.62 14.20 10.09
C SER A 41 14.18 14.44 11.53
N LEU A 42 13.72 13.39 12.21
CA LEU A 42 13.30 13.48 13.60
C LEU A 42 14.48 13.78 14.54
N ALA A 43 15.60 13.11 14.33
CA ALA A 43 16.83 13.38 15.09
C ALA A 43 17.31 14.82 14.90
N THR A 44 17.28 15.34 13.67
CA THR A 44 17.63 16.73 13.36
C THR A 44 16.69 17.69 14.09
N ALA A 45 15.41 17.42 14.13
CA ALA A 45 14.43 18.23 14.83
C ALA A 45 14.77 18.37 16.32
N PHE A 46 15.16 17.27 16.97
CA PHE A 46 15.56 17.29 18.39
C PHE A 46 16.86 18.06 18.61
N VAL A 47 17.86 17.83 17.77
CA VAL A 47 19.16 18.52 17.89
C VAL A 47 18.98 20.03 17.70
N GLU A 48 18.24 20.46 16.70
CA GLU A 48 18.00 21.87 16.43
C GLU A 48 17.13 22.53 17.51
N ALA A 49 16.17 21.81 18.06
CA ALA A 49 15.38 22.29 19.19
C ALA A 49 16.25 22.49 20.44
N ALA A 50 17.16 21.55 20.72
CA ALA A 50 18.10 21.66 21.83
C ALA A 50 19.06 22.86 21.66
N GLY A 51 19.41 23.19 20.41
CA GLY A 51 20.20 24.37 20.06
C GLY A 51 19.40 25.69 19.96
N GLU A 52 18.12 25.66 20.33
CA GLU A 52 17.19 26.79 20.25
C GLU A 52 16.97 27.34 18.81
N ASN A 53 17.27 26.53 17.80
CA ASN A 53 17.00 26.88 16.38
C ASN A 53 15.60 26.39 15.98
N VAL A 54 14.59 27.19 16.33
CA VAL A 54 13.18 26.82 16.10
C VAL A 54 12.86 26.66 14.60
N THR A 55 13.43 27.53 13.76
CA THR A 55 13.17 27.47 12.30
C THR A 55 13.67 26.16 11.69
N ALA A 56 14.90 25.76 12.00
CA ALA A 56 15.48 24.52 11.50
C ALA A 56 14.77 23.30 12.09
N SER A 57 14.37 23.35 13.37
CA SER A 57 13.60 22.28 14.01
C SER A 57 12.23 22.07 13.33
N ARG A 58 11.51 23.14 13.03
CA ARG A 58 10.23 23.07 12.30
C ARG A 58 10.40 22.53 10.89
N ALA A 59 11.42 22.97 10.19
CA ALA A 59 11.71 22.45 8.85
C ALA A 59 11.96 20.93 8.86
N ALA A 60 12.69 20.45 9.89
CA ALA A 60 12.94 19.00 10.04
C ALA A 60 11.66 18.22 10.39
N ILE A 61 10.77 18.77 11.22
CA ILE A 61 9.46 18.17 11.53
C ILE A 61 8.58 18.12 10.27
N ASP A 62 8.56 19.18 9.47
CA ASP A 62 7.81 19.23 8.22
C ASP A 62 8.32 18.18 7.22
N SER A 63 9.64 18.01 7.13
CA SER A 63 10.27 16.98 6.31
C SER A 63 9.87 15.57 6.79
N PHE A 64 9.89 15.34 8.09
CA PHE A 64 9.42 14.07 8.68
C PHE A 64 7.95 13.80 8.33
N GLY A 65 7.08 14.79 8.50
CA GLY A 65 5.65 14.66 8.21
C GLY A 65 5.37 14.36 6.74
N SER A 66 6.05 15.03 5.82
CA SER A 66 5.93 14.80 4.38
C SER A 66 6.38 13.39 3.99
N THR A 67 7.53 12.94 4.50
CA THR A 67 8.05 11.60 4.22
C THR A 67 7.14 10.53 4.83
N LYS A 68 6.65 10.75 6.05
CA LYS A 68 5.68 9.85 6.69
C LYS A 68 4.39 9.73 5.88
N TYR A 69 3.88 10.84 5.37
CA TYR A 69 2.69 10.84 4.52
C TYR A 69 2.88 9.99 3.26
N ASP A 70 4.00 10.16 2.58
CA ASP A 70 4.32 9.37 1.39
C ASP A 70 4.46 7.88 1.72
N TYR A 71 5.09 7.55 2.84
CA TYR A 71 5.23 6.17 3.32
C TYR A 71 3.86 5.52 3.57
N VAL A 72 2.99 6.20 4.31
CA VAL A 72 1.64 5.69 4.62
C VAL A 72 0.83 5.50 3.35
N ARG A 73 0.92 6.43 2.40
CA ARG A 73 0.22 6.32 1.12
C ARG A 73 0.67 5.11 0.31
N GLU A 74 1.97 4.81 0.29
CA GLU A 74 2.50 3.64 -0.41
C GLU A 74 2.03 2.33 0.23
N VAL A 75 2.04 2.26 1.55
CA VAL A 75 1.52 1.11 2.30
C VAL A 75 0.02 0.92 2.05
N ASP A 76 -0.74 1.99 2.06
CA ASP A 76 -2.18 1.95 1.77
C ASP A 76 -2.45 1.47 0.34
N ALA A 77 -1.73 1.97 -0.64
CA ALA A 77 -1.90 1.55 -2.04
C ALA A 77 -1.63 0.04 -2.20
N HIS A 78 -0.55 -0.46 -1.61
CA HIS A 78 -0.20 -1.88 -1.60
C HIS A 78 -1.31 -2.72 -0.96
N SER A 79 -1.81 -2.29 0.20
CA SER A 79 -2.88 -2.98 0.93
C SER A 79 -4.19 -3.00 0.16
N HIS A 80 -4.56 -1.90 -0.52
CA HIS A 80 -5.75 -1.82 -1.36
C HIS A 80 -5.67 -2.75 -2.56
N TRP A 81 -4.53 -2.86 -3.20
CA TRP A 81 -4.35 -3.78 -4.33
C TRP A 81 -4.53 -5.24 -3.92
N ILE A 82 -3.95 -5.63 -2.79
CA ILE A 82 -4.09 -6.99 -2.27
C ILE A 82 -5.54 -7.24 -1.84
N GLY A 83 -6.16 -6.31 -1.12
CA GLY A 83 -7.56 -6.42 -0.70
C GLY A 83 -8.50 -6.55 -1.89
N LEU A 84 -8.33 -5.72 -2.93
CA LEU A 84 -9.13 -5.80 -4.15
C LEU A 84 -8.94 -7.14 -4.87
N SER A 85 -7.71 -7.64 -4.95
CA SER A 85 -7.43 -8.93 -5.57
C SER A 85 -8.12 -10.08 -4.85
N MET A 86 -8.15 -10.06 -3.53
CA MET A 86 -8.85 -11.06 -2.73
C MET A 86 -10.37 -11.02 -2.98
N ILE A 87 -10.95 -9.84 -3.06
CA ILE A 87 -12.37 -9.65 -3.40
C ILE A 87 -12.68 -10.25 -4.77
N LEU A 88 -11.84 -9.99 -5.76
CA LEU A 88 -12.02 -10.54 -7.11
C LEU A 88 -11.94 -12.07 -7.12
N ILE A 89 -11.01 -12.66 -6.39
CA ILE A 89 -10.86 -14.12 -6.30
C ILE A 89 -12.09 -14.75 -5.63
N VAL A 90 -12.51 -14.20 -4.50
CA VAL A 90 -13.69 -14.71 -3.77
C VAL A 90 -14.94 -14.56 -4.63
N PHE A 91 -15.14 -13.41 -5.25
CA PHE A 91 -16.29 -13.18 -6.13
C PHE A 91 -16.27 -14.13 -7.33
N GLY A 92 -15.11 -14.35 -7.93
CA GLY A 92 -14.94 -15.32 -9.01
C GLY A 92 -15.27 -16.75 -8.58
N ALA A 93 -14.90 -17.13 -7.35
CA ALA A 93 -15.17 -18.47 -6.82
C ALA A 93 -16.68 -18.74 -6.67
N ILE A 94 -17.48 -17.72 -6.36
CA ILE A 94 -18.92 -17.86 -6.16
C ILE A 94 -19.76 -17.37 -7.35
N PHE A 95 -19.13 -16.88 -8.40
CA PHE A 95 -19.80 -16.17 -9.50
C PHE A 95 -20.89 -17.00 -10.16
N ASP A 96 -20.61 -18.25 -10.47
CA ASP A 96 -21.59 -19.13 -11.13
C ASP A 96 -22.82 -19.40 -10.26
N ARG A 97 -22.63 -19.44 -8.94
CA ARG A 97 -23.75 -19.62 -7.98
C ARG A 97 -24.64 -18.36 -7.95
N VAL A 98 -24.03 -17.19 -7.94
CA VAL A 98 -24.74 -15.91 -7.96
C VAL A 98 -25.48 -15.72 -9.29
N ALA A 99 -24.82 -16.01 -10.41
CA ALA A 99 -25.41 -15.90 -11.74
C ALA A 99 -26.61 -16.83 -11.90
N LEU A 100 -26.53 -18.09 -11.42
CA LEU A 100 -27.63 -19.01 -11.42
C LEU A 100 -28.83 -18.51 -10.58
N SER A 101 -28.56 -17.97 -9.41
CA SER A 101 -29.60 -17.40 -8.55
C SER A 101 -30.33 -16.23 -9.23
N LEU A 102 -29.65 -15.39 -9.98
CA LEU A 102 -30.24 -14.29 -10.73
C LEU A 102 -31.04 -14.79 -11.95
N SER A 103 -30.56 -15.84 -12.58
CA SER A 103 -31.24 -16.46 -13.75
C SER A 103 -32.57 -17.13 -13.41
N ILE A 104 -32.73 -17.59 -12.16
CA ILE A 104 -33.93 -18.27 -11.67
C ILE A 104 -35.03 -17.29 -11.24
N ARG A 105 -34.68 -16.03 -11.00
CA ARG A 105 -35.63 -14.96 -10.65
C ARG A 105 -36.23 -14.32 -11.91
#